data_9f5f65526c1572e118b54a00890f32cf
#
_entry.id   9f5f65526c1572e118b54a00890f32cf
#
_cell.length_a   1.000
_cell.length_b   1.000
_cell.length_c   1.000
_cell.angle_alpha   90.00
_cell.angle_beta   90.00
_cell.angle_gamma   90.00
#
_symmetry.space_group_name_H-M   'P 1'
#
loop_
_entity.id
_entity.type
_entity.pdbx_description
1 polymer ?
#
loop_
_entity_poly.entity_id
_entity_poly.type
_entity_poly.pdbx_seq_one_letter_code
_entity_poly.pdbx_strand_id
1 'polypeptide(L)'
;FGEKPGHLIIADDAIGGFFLLNGGDLGSDLGKVYYFAPDSLETEPLDLTYSDFINFCFNGNVDGFYKDLRWKNWEKDFKDLSTNEAFIFYPYLWTKEGRDIDFVQKSKVSIEEVYKLKVSKMNPIDK
;
A
#
# COMPACT_ATOMS: atom_id res chain seq x y z
N PHE A 1 3.26 13.60 -10.76
CA PHE A 1 4.03 12.37 -10.96
C PHE A 1 4.86 12.53 -12.22
N GLY A 2 6.05 12.00 -12.19
CA GLY A 2 6.89 11.95 -13.36
C GLY A 2 7.67 13.20 -13.69
N GLU A 3 7.42 14.28 -12.97
CA GLU A 3 8.15 15.53 -13.20
C GLU A 3 9.48 15.56 -12.48
N LYS A 4 9.62 14.81 -11.42
CA LYS A 4 10.84 14.73 -10.63
C LYS A 4 11.37 13.31 -10.64
N PRO A 5 12.71 13.15 -10.76
CA PRO A 5 13.29 11.82 -10.55
C PRO A 5 13.06 11.45 -9.09
N GLY A 6 12.37 10.38 -8.86
CA GLY A 6 12.02 9.98 -7.51
C GLY A 6 11.45 8.59 -7.55
N HIS A 7 10.15 8.50 -7.67
CA HIS A 7 9.47 7.23 -7.85
C HIS A 7 8.15 7.47 -8.57
N LEU A 8 7.58 6.40 -9.10
CA LEU A 8 6.29 6.42 -9.77
C LEU A 8 5.36 5.44 -9.08
N ILE A 9 4.17 5.88 -8.72
CA ILE A 9 3.15 4.99 -8.20
C ILE A 9 2.57 4.19 -9.36
N ILE A 10 2.73 2.87 -9.34
CA ILE A 10 2.29 2.01 -10.44
C ILE A 10 1.04 1.18 -10.10
N ALA A 11 0.72 1.05 -8.81
CA ALA A 11 -0.47 0.30 -8.40
C ALA A 11 -0.83 0.66 -6.97
N ASP A 12 -2.07 0.37 -6.60
CA ASP A 12 -2.54 0.49 -5.22
C ASP A 12 -3.36 -0.75 -4.87
N ASP A 13 -3.61 -0.96 -3.59
CA ASP A 13 -4.41 -2.09 -3.16
C ASP A 13 -5.59 -1.65 -2.28
N ALA A 14 -6.45 -2.60 -1.98
CA ALA A 14 -7.71 -2.33 -1.27
C ALA A 14 -7.51 -1.92 0.18
N ILE A 15 -6.35 -2.15 0.74
CA ILE A 15 -6.06 -1.84 2.15
C ILE A 15 -5.20 -0.61 2.31
N GLY A 16 -5.02 0.14 1.23
CA GLY A 16 -4.30 1.41 1.29
C GLY A 16 -2.80 1.30 1.13
N GLY A 17 -2.30 0.20 0.58
CA GLY A 17 -0.90 0.06 0.20
C GLY A 17 -0.66 0.57 -1.21
N PHE A 18 0.58 0.93 -1.51
CA PHE A 18 0.97 1.44 -2.82
C PHE A 18 2.23 0.75 -3.31
N PHE A 19 2.25 0.43 -4.61
CA PHE A 19 3.43 -0.13 -5.25
C PHE A 19 4.13 0.98 -6.02
N LEU A 20 5.43 1.13 -5.80
CA LEU A 20 6.23 2.23 -6.29
C LEU A 20 7.37 1.71 -7.15
N LEU A 21 7.58 2.35 -8.30
CA LEU A 21 8.73 2.04 -9.17
C LEU A 21 9.84 3.03 -8.82
N ASN A 22 11.00 2.50 -8.43
CA ASN A 22 12.11 3.34 -7.97
C ASN A 22 12.75 4.10 -9.13
N GLY A 23 12.73 5.43 -9.01
CA GLY A 23 13.41 6.34 -9.95
C GLY A 23 14.63 7.01 -9.35
N GLY A 24 15.05 6.57 -8.15
CA GLY A 24 16.25 7.07 -7.50
C GLY A 24 16.10 7.50 -6.05
N ASP A 25 14.88 7.76 -5.56
CA ASP A 25 14.71 8.21 -4.18
C ASP A 25 14.39 7.09 -3.18
N LEU A 26 14.23 5.87 -3.66
CA LEU A 26 13.96 4.72 -2.78
C LEU A 26 15.19 3.86 -2.55
N GLY A 27 16.20 3.99 -3.40
CA GLY A 27 17.43 3.23 -3.29
C GLY A 27 18.23 3.35 -4.58
N SER A 28 19.34 2.64 -4.65
CA SER A 28 20.22 2.65 -5.82
C SER A 28 19.77 1.69 -6.93
N ASP A 29 18.81 0.82 -6.64
CA ASP A 29 18.30 -0.19 -7.56
C ASP A 29 17.19 0.37 -8.45
N LEU A 30 17.59 1.19 -9.41
CA LEU A 30 16.65 1.85 -10.33
C LEU A 30 15.77 0.83 -11.06
N GLY A 31 14.49 1.16 -11.20
CA GLY A 31 13.54 0.31 -11.92
C GLY A 31 13.00 -0.86 -11.11
N LYS A 32 13.36 -0.98 -9.86
CA LYS A 32 12.81 -2.01 -8.98
C LYS A 32 11.55 -1.51 -8.28
N VAL A 33 10.68 -2.45 -7.92
CA VAL A 33 9.39 -2.16 -7.29
C VAL A 33 9.52 -2.22 -5.77
N TYR A 34 8.94 -1.23 -5.11
CA TYR A 34 8.85 -1.14 -3.66
C TYR A 34 7.38 -1.12 -3.25
N TYR A 35 7.10 -1.59 -2.05
CA TYR A 35 5.76 -1.56 -1.49
C TYR A 35 5.70 -0.60 -0.30
N PHE A 36 4.78 0.36 -0.37
CA PHE A 36 4.50 1.26 0.75
C PHE A 36 3.38 0.62 1.57
N ALA A 37 3.75 -0.01 2.68
CA ALA A 37 2.84 -0.84 3.46
C ALA A 37 1.86 -0.01 4.30
N PRO A 38 0.61 -0.47 4.43
CA PRO A 38 -0.39 0.26 5.21
C PRO A 38 -0.20 0.15 6.71
N ASP A 39 0.59 -0.80 7.17
CA ASP A 39 0.77 -1.07 8.60
C ASP A 39 2.09 -0.57 9.17
N SER A 40 3.03 -0.16 8.35
CA SER A 40 4.35 0.29 8.83
C SER A 40 4.69 1.71 8.43
N LEU A 41 4.02 2.27 7.42
CA LEU A 41 4.36 3.56 6.82
C LEU A 41 5.78 3.59 6.25
N GLU A 42 6.32 2.45 5.92
CA GLU A 42 7.66 2.31 5.35
C GLU A 42 7.59 1.70 3.97
N THR A 43 8.58 2.00 3.15
CA THR A 43 8.73 1.38 1.84
C THR A 43 9.61 0.14 1.97
N GLU A 44 9.14 -0.97 1.39
CA GLU A 44 9.85 -2.24 1.43
C GLU A 44 10.32 -2.60 0.03
N PRO A 45 11.62 -2.94 -0.15
CA PRO A 45 12.08 -3.42 -1.44
C PRO A 45 11.53 -4.81 -1.72
N LEU A 46 10.94 -5.00 -2.89
CA LEU A 46 10.40 -6.30 -3.28
C LEU A 46 11.36 -7.08 -4.17
N ASP A 47 12.42 -6.42 -4.64
CA ASP A 47 13.42 -7.01 -5.55
C ASP A 47 12.79 -7.55 -6.84
N LEU A 48 11.82 -6.80 -7.37
CA LEU A 48 11.11 -7.15 -8.60
C LEU A 48 11.27 -6.04 -9.62
N THR A 49 11.50 -6.40 -10.87
CA THR A 49 11.36 -5.44 -11.98
C THR A 49 9.87 -5.19 -12.22
N TYR A 50 9.54 -4.20 -13.06
CA TYR A 50 8.15 -3.95 -13.39
C TYR A 50 7.48 -5.18 -14.02
N SER A 51 8.18 -5.87 -14.92
CA SER A 51 7.67 -7.09 -15.55
C SER A 51 7.44 -8.20 -14.53
N ASP A 52 8.37 -8.37 -13.59
CA ASP A 52 8.24 -9.36 -12.53
C ASP A 52 7.04 -9.04 -11.63
N PHE A 53 6.81 -7.75 -11.36
CA PHE A 53 5.67 -7.32 -10.56
C PHE A 53 4.34 -7.66 -11.24
N ILE A 54 4.23 -7.40 -12.54
CA ILE A 54 3.02 -7.73 -13.29
C ILE A 54 2.78 -9.25 -13.27
N ASN A 55 3.83 -10.03 -13.45
CA ASN A 55 3.72 -11.49 -13.35
C ASN A 55 3.28 -11.92 -11.96
N PHE A 56 3.82 -11.29 -10.92
CA PHE A 56 3.41 -11.58 -9.53
C PHE A 56 1.91 -11.32 -9.33
N CYS A 57 1.38 -10.22 -9.87
CA CYS A 57 -0.04 -9.88 -9.70
C CYS A 57 -0.96 -10.97 -10.29
N PHE A 58 -0.55 -11.61 -11.38
CA PHE A 58 -1.40 -12.60 -12.05
C PHE A 58 -1.09 -14.04 -11.65
N ASN A 59 0.16 -14.34 -11.31
CA ASN A 59 0.61 -15.72 -11.12
C ASN A 59 1.30 -15.97 -9.79
N GLY A 60 1.58 -14.94 -9.02
CA GLY A 60 2.34 -15.05 -7.78
C GLY A 60 1.48 -15.43 -6.57
N ASN A 61 2.14 -15.59 -5.44
CA ASN A 61 1.48 -15.92 -4.19
C ASN A 61 0.96 -14.65 -3.50
N VAL A 62 -0.09 -14.07 -4.06
CA VAL A 62 -0.71 -12.85 -3.53
C VAL A 62 -1.32 -13.11 -2.15
N ASP A 63 -1.92 -14.27 -1.95
CA ASP A 63 -2.50 -14.61 -0.64
C ASP A 63 -1.44 -14.64 0.46
N GLY A 64 -0.27 -15.19 0.17
CA GLY A 64 0.84 -15.19 1.11
C GLY A 64 1.35 -13.78 1.41
N PHE A 65 1.39 -12.94 0.39
CA PHE A 65 1.84 -11.56 0.54
C PHE A 65 0.95 -10.77 1.51
N TYR A 66 -0.36 -11.00 1.46
CA TYR A 66 -1.34 -10.27 2.27
C TYR A 66 -1.85 -11.01 3.48
N LYS A 67 -1.33 -12.18 3.81
CA LYS A 67 -1.93 -13.05 4.84
C LYS A 67 -2.18 -12.38 6.18
N ASP A 68 -1.29 -11.48 6.59
CA ASP A 68 -1.39 -10.80 7.89
C ASP A 68 -2.24 -9.53 7.83
N LEU A 69 -2.72 -9.16 6.65
CA LEU A 69 -3.48 -7.94 6.42
C LEU A 69 -4.88 -8.22 5.90
N ARG A 70 -5.39 -9.43 6.14
CA ARG A 70 -6.73 -9.83 5.78
C ARG A 70 -7.51 -10.19 7.03
N TRP A 71 -8.76 -9.70 7.09
CA TRP A 71 -9.63 -9.96 8.23
C TRP A 71 -10.69 -10.98 7.85
N LYS A 72 -11.50 -11.39 8.84
CA LYS A 72 -12.42 -12.51 8.70
C LYS A 72 -13.35 -12.41 7.48
N ASN A 73 -13.88 -11.23 7.20
CA ASN A 73 -14.85 -11.02 6.11
C ASN A 73 -14.26 -10.22 4.95
N TRP A 74 -12.96 -10.26 4.75
CA TRP A 74 -12.28 -9.41 3.76
C TRP A 74 -12.81 -9.62 2.33
N GLU A 75 -13.14 -10.84 1.96
CA GLU A 75 -13.61 -11.12 0.60
C GLU A 75 -14.94 -10.42 0.31
N LYS A 76 -15.86 -10.50 1.26
CA LYS A 76 -17.16 -9.85 1.14
C LYS A 76 -17.01 -8.34 1.10
N ASP A 77 -16.18 -7.79 1.99
CA ASP A 77 -15.99 -6.35 2.07
C ASP A 77 -15.33 -5.80 0.81
N PHE A 78 -14.41 -6.55 0.22
CA PHE A 78 -13.74 -6.14 -1.02
C PHE A 78 -14.70 -6.08 -2.21
N LYS A 79 -15.72 -6.93 -2.25
CA LYS A 79 -16.68 -6.93 -3.34
C LYS A 79 -17.48 -5.62 -3.41
N ASP A 80 -17.64 -4.95 -2.28
CA ASP A 80 -18.39 -3.70 -2.20
C ASP A 80 -17.51 -2.48 -2.43
N LEU A 81 -16.23 -2.67 -2.72
CA LEU A 81 -15.27 -1.60 -2.89
C LEU A 81 -15.20 -1.15 -4.34
N SER A 82 -15.25 0.16 -4.59
CA SER A 82 -15.08 0.71 -5.93
C SER A 82 -13.61 0.70 -6.34
N THR A 83 -13.33 0.80 -7.63
CA THR A 83 -11.96 0.76 -8.13
C THR A 83 -11.08 1.94 -7.66
N ASN A 84 -11.71 3.04 -7.27
CA ASN A 84 -10.99 4.23 -6.79
C ASN A 84 -11.08 4.41 -5.28
N GLU A 85 -11.46 3.36 -4.57
CA GLU A 85 -11.56 3.36 -3.11
C GLU A 85 -10.61 2.35 -2.49
N ALA A 86 -10.25 2.58 -1.23
CA ALA A 86 -9.51 1.63 -0.41
C ALA A 86 -10.02 1.72 1.01
N PHE A 87 -9.69 0.72 1.82
CA PHE A 87 -10.05 0.73 3.23
C PHE A 87 -9.03 1.52 4.04
N ILE A 88 -9.52 2.28 5.00
CA ILE A 88 -8.71 2.91 6.02
C ILE A 88 -9.15 2.33 7.36
N PHE A 89 -8.25 2.25 8.30
CA PHE A 89 -8.45 1.54 9.56
C PHE A 89 -8.28 2.47 10.75
N TYR A 90 -9.13 2.31 11.75
CA TYR A 90 -9.00 3.09 12.97
C TYR A 90 -9.22 2.18 14.19
N PRO A 91 -8.32 2.16 15.16
CA PRO A 91 -7.02 2.85 15.18
C PRO A 91 -6.13 2.46 14.00
N TYR A 92 -5.23 3.35 13.60
CA TYR A 92 -4.38 3.10 12.43
C TYR A 92 -3.53 1.86 12.62
N LEU A 93 -3.32 1.12 11.53
CA LEU A 93 -2.57 -0.15 11.57
C LEU A 93 -1.13 -0.01 12.03
N TRP A 94 -0.54 1.17 11.87
CA TRP A 94 0.83 1.42 12.29
C TRP A 94 0.94 1.80 13.77
N THR A 95 -0.17 1.83 14.50
CA THR A 95 -0.18 2.09 15.94
C THR A 95 -0.27 0.78 16.72
N LYS A 96 0.09 0.84 17.98
CA LYS A 96 -0.01 -0.33 18.86
C LYS A 96 -1.47 -0.80 18.98
N GLU A 97 -2.39 0.14 19.07
CA GLU A 97 -3.81 -0.14 19.23
C GLU A 97 -4.43 -0.74 17.97
N GLY A 98 -3.84 -0.45 16.81
CA GLY A 98 -4.38 -0.88 15.52
C GLY A 98 -3.74 -2.13 14.94
N ARG A 99 -2.92 -2.84 15.69
CA ARG A 99 -2.20 -4.02 15.18
C ARG A 99 -3.09 -5.16 14.70
N ASP A 100 -4.21 -5.35 15.37
CA ASP A 100 -5.09 -6.46 15.04
C ASP A 100 -6.13 -6.01 14.03
N ILE A 101 -5.94 -6.38 12.79
CA ILE A 101 -6.79 -5.95 11.69
C ILE A 101 -8.23 -6.45 11.82
N ASP A 102 -8.47 -7.52 12.58
CA ASP A 102 -9.83 -8.02 12.81
C ASP A 102 -10.64 -7.11 13.73
N PHE A 103 -9.98 -6.38 14.62
CA PHE A 103 -10.66 -5.58 15.63
C PHE A 103 -10.76 -4.10 15.31
N VAL A 104 -9.99 -3.62 14.33
CA VAL A 104 -10.05 -2.20 13.98
C VAL A 104 -11.28 -1.90 13.13
N GLN A 105 -11.78 -0.68 13.26
CA GLN A 105 -12.87 -0.20 12.44
C GLN A 105 -12.38 0.05 11.02
N LYS A 106 -13.19 -0.31 10.03
CA LYS A 106 -12.82 -0.21 8.63
C LYS A 106 -13.79 0.73 7.90
N SER A 107 -13.25 1.67 7.14
CA SER A 107 -14.04 2.63 6.38
C SER A 107 -13.49 2.75 4.96
N LYS A 108 -14.38 2.96 4.00
CA LYS A 108 -13.99 3.15 2.61
C LYS A 108 -13.75 4.63 2.36
N VAL A 109 -12.62 4.95 1.74
CA VAL A 109 -12.29 6.31 1.34
C VAL A 109 -11.67 6.29 -0.05
N SER A 110 -11.57 7.43 -0.70
CA SER A 110 -10.91 7.50 -1.99
C SER A 110 -9.42 7.19 -1.84
N ILE A 111 -8.83 6.59 -2.87
CA ILE A 111 -7.42 6.26 -2.87
C ILE A 111 -6.56 7.52 -2.72
N GLU A 112 -7.01 8.63 -3.32
CA GLU A 112 -6.32 9.91 -3.18
C GLU A 112 -6.23 10.35 -1.73
N GLU A 113 -7.32 10.20 -0.97
CA GLU A 113 -7.32 10.56 0.46
C GLU A 113 -6.41 9.65 1.27
N VAL A 114 -6.39 8.35 0.96
CA VAL A 114 -5.51 7.40 1.62
C VAL A 114 -4.05 7.81 1.41
N TYR A 115 -3.70 8.13 0.18
CA TYR A 115 -2.34 8.54 -0.16
C TYR A 115 -1.94 9.80 0.61
N LYS A 116 -2.79 10.81 0.62
CA LYS A 116 -2.53 12.07 1.34
C LYS A 116 -2.33 11.84 2.82
N LEU A 117 -3.17 11.00 3.42
CA LEU A 117 -3.05 10.67 4.83
C LEU A 117 -1.70 10.01 5.14
N LYS A 118 -1.30 9.04 4.36
CA LYS A 118 -0.08 8.28 4.62
C LYS A 118 1.17 9.11 4.41
N VAL A 119 1.20 9.92 3.36
CA VAL A 119 2.33 10.81 3.10
C VAL A 119 2.46 11.84 4.22
N SER A 120 1.34 12.37 4.70
CA SER A 120 1.34 13.35 5.79
C SER A 120 1.86 12.73 7.10
N LYS A 121 1.57 11.47 7.37
CA LYS A 121 2.07 10.78 8.57
C LYS A 121 3.53 10.38 8.44
N MET A 122 3.96 10.06 7.22
CA MET A 122 5.33 9.66 6.95
C MET A 122 6.30 10.85 7.03
N ASN A 123 5.88 12.01 6.54
CA ASN A 123 6.70 13.22 6.46
C ASN A 123 6.05 14.39 7.21
N PRO A 124 5.91 14.32 8.54
CA PRO A 124 5.23 15.37 9.29
C PRO A 124 5.91 16.73 9.21
N ILE A 125 7.20 16.75 8.90
CA ILE A 125 7.98 17.99 8.82
C ILE A 125 7.69 18.75 7.52
N ASP A 126 7.24 18.06 6.49
CA ASP A 126 7.03 18.64 5.17
C ASP A 126 5.68 19.32 5.00
N LYS A 127 4.95 19.44 6.05
CA LYS A 127 3.63 20.07 6.01
C LYS A 127 3.68 21.57 5.99
#